data_3d1e2961c34ee5a7508d4a94e0524b1c
#
_entry.id   3d1e2961c34ee5a7508d4a94e0524b1c
#
_cell.length_a   1.000
_cell.length_b   1.000
_cell.length_c   1.000
_cell.angle_alpha   90.00
_cell.angle_beta   90.00
_cell.angle_gamma   90.00
#
_symmetry.space_group_name_H-M   'P 1'
#
loop_
_entity.id
_entity.type
_entity.pdbx_description
1 polymer ?
#
loop_
_entity_poly.entity_id
_entity_poly.type
_entity_poly.pdbx_seq_one_letter_code
_entity_poly.pdbx_strand_id
1 'polypeptide(L)'
;SFRDLHIITLPEMFFVAAEAYYKLNDPKALARLNSVRKRAGLPDAPSVDLDVILKESACEMYGNGYRRMDLRRMGKLIEYNNLYNPHLKGSAATAIGEKLLWPIPQAAIDANEQLTMEDQNPGY
;
A
#
# COMPACT_ATOMS: atom_id res chain seq x y z
N SER A 1 -18.26 10.81 22.67
CA SER A 1 -17.16 9.96 23.11
C SER A 1 -15.98 10.20 22.20
N PHE A 2 -14.87 10.60 22.75
CA PHE A 2 -13.62 10.68 22.01
C PHE A 2 -13.12 9.25 21.81
N ARG A 3 -12.90 8.84 20.55
CA ARG A 3 -12.21 7.60 20.23
C ARG A 3 -10.79 7.97 19.86
N ASP A 4 -9.82 7.30 20.46
CA ASP A 4 -8.42 7.45 20.10
C ASP A 4 -8.23 6.97 18.65
N LEU A 5 -7.53 7.78 17.86
CA LEU A 5 -7.13 7.41 16.50
C LEU A 5 -5.80 6.64 16.59
N HIS A 6 -5.81 5.39 16.18
CA HIS A 6 -4.58 4.59 16.09
C HIS A 6 -3.74 5.07 14.91
N ILE A 7 -2.61 5.70 15.18
CA ILE A 7 -1.68 6.17 14.14
C ILE A 7 -0.81 5.01 13.67
N ILE A 8 -0.37 4.15 14.58
CA ILE A 8 0.44 2.96 14.29
C ILE A 8 -0.11 1.81 15.12
N THR A 9 -0.23 0.64 14.51
CA THR A 9 -0.74 -0.56 15.18
C THR A 9 0.31 -1.67 15.19
N LEU A 10 0.23 -2.55 16.18
CA LEU A 10 1.16 -3.67 16.28
C LEU A 10 1.10 -4.63 15.06
N PRO A 11 -0.07 -4.99 14.51
CA PRO A 11 -0.14 -5.78 13.28
C PRO A 11 0.59 -5.14 12.10
N GLU A 12 0.51 -3.82 11.96
CA GLU A 12 1.25 -3.07 10.93
C GLU A 12 2.76 -3.29 11.04
N MET A 13 3.30 -3.23 12.26
CA MET A 13 4.72 -3.48 12.51
C MET A 13 5.12 -4.93 12.18
N PHE A 14 4.25 -5.90 12.40
CA PHE A 14 4.49 -7.28 11.98
C PHE A 14 4.53 -7.42 10.46
N PHE A 15 3.66 -6.72 9.70
CA PHE A 15 3.69 -6.72 8.23
C PHE A 15 4.94 -6.02 7.69
N VAL A 16 5.33 -4.88 8.25
CA VAL A 16 6.57 -4.19 7.89
C VAL A 16 7.79 -5.10 8.13
N ALA A 17 7.84 -5.78 9.27
CA ALA A 17 8.91 -6.73 9.58
C ALA A 17 8.89 -7.95 8.64
N ALA A 18 7.70 -8.49 8.33
CA ALA A 18 7.55 -9.61 7.40
C ALA A 18 8.07 -9.25 6.01
N GLU A 19 7.73 -8.05 5.49
CA GLU A 19 8.23 -7.57 4.21
C GLU A 19 9.75 -7.36 4.22
N ALA A 20 10.28 -6.72 5.26
CA ALA A 20 11.72 -6.49 5.38
C ALA A 20 12.50 -7.81 5.41
N TYR A 21 12.06 -8.78 6.21
CA TYR A 21 12.68 -10.11 6.25
C TYR A 21 12.53 -10.86 4.92
N TYR A 22 11.38 -10.74 4.25
CA TYR A 22 11.19 -11.34 2.94
C TYR A 22 12.19 -10.81 1.92
N LYS A 23 12.39 -9.48 1.86
CA LYS A 23 13.36 -8.85 0.96
C LYS A 23 14.81 -9.20 1.27
N LEU A 24 15.10 -9.58 2.52
CA LEU A 24 16.40 -10.08 2.97
C LEU A 24 16.54 -11.60 2.82
N ASN A 25 15.54 -12.30 2.29
CA ASN A 25 15.47 -13.76 2.23
C ASN A 25 15.63 -14.43 3.62
N ASP A 26 15.19 -13.76 4.68
CA ASP A 26 15.25 -14.29 6.06
C ASP A 26 13.95 -15.08 6.37
N PRO A 27 14.06 -16.33 6.88
CA PRO A 27 12.91 -17.17 7.21
C PRO A 27 11.98 -16.58 8.29
N LYS A 28 12.43 -15.58 9.04
CA LYS A 28 11.60 -14.84 9.99
C LYS A 28 10.41 -14.14 9.35
N ALA A 29 10.43 -13.88 8.03
CA ALA A 29 9.31 -13.30 7.29
C ALA A 29 8.00 -14.06 7.54
N LEU A 30 8.03 -15.39 7.35
CA LEU A 30 6.87 -16.26 7.57
C LEU A 30 6.42 -16.27 9.03
N ALA A 31 7.37 -16.27 9.97
CA ALA A 31 7.04 -16.24 11.39
C ALA A 31 6.32 -14.94 11.80
N ARG A 32 6.72 -13.80 11.24
CA ARG A 32 6.06 -12.51 11.49
C ARG A 32 4.64 -12.46 10.92
N LEU A 33 4.46 -12.94 9.69
CA LEU A 33 3.14 -13.06 9.08
C LEU A 33 2.22 -13.96 9.93
N ASN A 34 2.70 -15.13 10.32
CA ASN A 34 1.94 -16.10 11.08
C ASN A 34 1.61 -15.63 12.51
N SER A 35 2.38 -14.70 13.08
CA SER A 35 2.02 -14.07 14.35
C SER A 35 0.69 -13.32 14.27
N VAL A 36 0.42 -12.60 13.17
CA VAL A 36 -0.85 -11.92 12.94
C VAL A 36 -1.97 -12.93 12.70
N ARG A 37 -1.74 -13.93 11.86
CA ARG A 37 -2.73 -14.99 11.57
C ARG A 37 -3.15 -15.77 12.83
N LYS A 38 -2.20 -16.13 13.69
CA LYS A 38 -2.49 -16.81 14.97
C LYS A 38 -3.36 -15.96 15.88
N ARG A 39 -3.09 -14.66 15.97
CA ARG A 39 -3.94 -13.73 16.73
C ARG A 39 -5.38 -13.72 16.20
N ALA A 40 -5.56 -13.81 14.88
CA ALA A 40 -6.88 -13.87 14.25
C ALA A 40 -7.52 -15.28 14.28
N GLY A 41 -6.88 -16.26 14.91
CA GLY A 41 -7.39 -17.64 14.97
C GLY A 41 -7.27 -18.41 13.64
N LEU A 42 -6.44 -17.93 12.72
CA LEU A 42 -6.21 -18.58 11.43
C LEU A 42 -5.03 -19.56 11.48
N PRO A 43 -5.06 -20.64 10.68
CA PRO A 43 -3.92 -21.54 10.54
C PRO A 43 -2.72 -20.81 9.94
N ASP A 44 -1.53 -21.33 10.18
CA ASP A 44 -0.30 -20.79 9.62
C ASP A 44 -0.35 -20.81 8.08
N ALA A 45 0.14 -19.73 7.47
CA ALA A 45 0.36 -19.70 6.03
C ALA A 45 1.51 -20.64 5.67
N PRO A 46 1.42 -21.39 4.56
CA PRO A 46 2.46 -22.34 4.16
C PRO A 46 3.71 -21.66 3.61
N SER A 47 3.57 -20.45 3.11
CA SER A 47 4.66 -19.66 2.52
C SER A 47 4.38 -18.16 2.68
N VAL A 48 5.40 -17.34 2.39
CA VAL A 48 5.30 -15.89 2.40
C VAL A 48 5.92 -15.31 1.13
N ASP A 49 5.21 -14.40 0.52
CA ASP A 49 5.67 -13.50 -0.53
C ASP A 49 4.99 -12.13 -0.38
N LEU A 50 5.29 -11.19 -1.26
CA LEU A 50 4.71 -9.84 -1.19
C LEU A 50 3.19 -9.84 -1.40
N ASP A 51 2.67 -10.72 -2.25
CA ASP A 51 1.23 -10.80 -2.50
C ASP A 51 0.48 -11.41 -1.31
N VAL A 52 1.06 -12.41 -0.64
CA VAL A 52 0.53 -12.97 0.61
C VAL A 52 0.54 -11.89 1.71
N ILE A 53 1.63 -11.16 1.89
CA ILE A 53 1.72 -10.05 2.86
C ILE A 53 0.65 -8.99 2.55
N LEU A 54 0.52 -8.56 1.30
CA LEU A 54 -0.48 -7.59 0.87
C LEU A 54 -1.92 -8.07 1.10
N LYS A 55 -2.19 -9.36 0.89
CA LYS A 55 -3.50 -9.95 1.09
C LYS A 55 -3.88 -10.00 2.58
N GLU A 56 -2.98 -10.47 3.41
CA GLU A 56 -3.19 -10.52 4.87
C GLU A 56 -3.33 -9.11 5.46
N SER A 57 -2.49 -8.16 5.04
CA SER A 57 -2.59 -6.78 5.49
C SER A 57 -3.91 -6.12 5.07
N ALA A 58 -4.45 -6.47 3.88
CA ALA A 58 -5.74 -5.95 3.44
C ALA A 58 -6.89 -6.38 4.37
N CYS A 59 -6.83 -7.61 4.88
CA CYS A 59 -7.85 -8.14 5.80
C CYS A 59 -7.68 -7.53 7.20
N GLU A 60 -6.46 -7.53 7.73
CA GLU A 60 -6.17 -7.08 9.08
C GLU A 60 -6.29 -5.56 9.25
N MET A 61 -5.83 -4.80 8.24
CA MET A 61 -5.76 -3.34 8.28
C MET A 61 -6.95 -2.67 7.58
N TYR A 62 -8.04 -3.41 7.37
CA TYR A 62 -9.25 -2.88 6.73
C TYR A 62 -9.76 -1.63 7.47
N GLY A 63 -9.97 -0.55 6.72
CA GLY A 63 -10.45 0.73 7.28
C GLY A 63 -9.36 1.66 7.83
N ASN A 64 -8.10 1.24 7.90
CA ASN A 64 -7.00 2.07 8.42
C ASN A 64 -6.38 3.04 7.39
N GLY A 65 -6.84 3.00 6.13
CA GLY A 65 -6.47 3.98 5.10
C GLY A 65 -5.12 3.77 4.40
N TYR A 66 -4.28 2.84 4.84
CA TYR A 66 -2.90 2.68 4.32
C TYR A 66 -2.79 1.87 3.03
N ARG A 67 -3.84 1.18 2.60
CA ARG A 67 -3.81 0.24 1.46
C ARG A 67 -3.22 0.81 0.18
N ARG A 68 -3.60 2.04 -0.19
CA ARG A 68 -3.09 2.69 -1.40
C ARG A 68 -1.57 2.93 -1.33
N MET A 69 -1.08 3.32 -0.15
CA MET A 69 0.35 3.57 0.07
C MET A 69 1.16 2.29 -0.03
N ASP A 70 0.68 1.20 0.56
CA ASP A 70 1.34 -0.11 0.49
C ASP A 70 1.40 -0.64 -0.94
N LEU A 71 0.28 -0.62 -1.65
CA LEU A 71 0.22 -1.05 -3.04
C LEU A 71 1.15 -0.23 -3.95
N ARG A 72 1.20 1.09 -3.73
CA ARG A 72 2.09 1.97 -4.49
C ARG A 72 3.57 1.69 -4.17
N ARG A 73 3.92 1.58 -2.90
CA ARG A 73 5.28 1.33 -2.42
C ARG A 73 5.83 -0.02 -2.91
N MET A 74 4.97 -1.02 -3.01
CA MET A 74 5.30 -2.36 -3.52
C MET A 74 5.18 -2.48 -5.05
N GLY A 75 4.80 -1.41 -5.78
CA GLY A 75 4.63 -1.41 -7.23
C GLY A 75 3.41 -2.19 -7.72
N LYS A 76 2.45 -2.49 -6.83
CA LYS A 76 1.29 -3.34 -7.11
C LYS A 76 -0.03 -2.57 -7.32
N LEU A 77 0.01 -1.22 -7.28
CA LEU A 77 -1.23 -0.43 -7.30
C LEU A 77 -2.06 -0.66 -8.56
N ILE A 78 -1.45 -0.64 -9.73
CA ILE A 78 -2.15 -0.80 -11.01
C ILE A 78 -2.66 -2.24 -11.15
N GLU A 79 -1.80 -3.23 -10.87
CA GLU A 79 -2.15 -4.65 -10.93
C GLU A 79 -3.36 -4.96 -10.04
N TYR A 80 -3.33 -4.55 -8.78
CA TYR A 80 -4.41 -4.81 -7.83
C TYR A 80 -5.70 -4.05 -8.13
N ASN A 81 -5.60 -2.81 -8.66
CA ASN A 81 -6.79 -2.10 -9.13
C ASN A 81 -7.44 -2.83 -10.32
N ASN A 82 -6.66 -3.34 -11.26
CA ASN A 82 -7.19 -4.13 -12.38
C ASN A 82 -7.84 -5.43 -11.92
N LEU A 83 -7.26 -6.11 -10.95
CA LEU A 83 -7.75 -7.41 -10.47
C LEU A 83 -8.99 -7.26 -9.58
N TYR A 84 -8.99 -6.31 -8.67
CA TYR A 84 -9.92 -6.29 -7.54
C TYR A 84 -10.86 -5.08 -7.51
N ASN A 85 -10.60 -4.01 -8.28
CA ASN A 85 -11.47 -2.85 -8.28
C ASN A 85 -12.38 -2.85 -9.53
N PRO A 86 -13.68 -3.16 -9.39
CA PRO A 86 -14.58 -3.23 -10.54
C PRO A 86 -14.80 -1.88 -11.22
N HIS A 87 -14.55 -0.77 -10.52
CA HIS A 87 -14.76 0.59 -11.02
C HIS A 87 -13.53 1.16 -11.75
N LEU A 88 -12.38 0.51 -11.67
CA LEU A 88 -11.10 1.00 -12.19
C LEU A 88 -10.44 0.01 -13.17
N LYS A 89 -11.25 -0.68 -13.98
CA LYS A 89 -10.75 -1.61 -15.01
C LYS A 89 -10.54 -0.90 -16.35
N GLY A 90 -9.63 -1.42 -17.17
CA GLY A 90 -9.38 -0.92 -18.53
C GLY A 90 -8.73 0.47 -18.55
N SER A 91 -9.30 1.40 -19.31
CA SER A 91 -8.76 2.76 -19.48
C SER A 91 -8.62 3.55 -18.17
N ALA A 92 -9.53 3.32 -17.22
CA ALA A 92 -9.46 3.94 -15.90
C ALA A 92 -8.23 3.45 -15.09
N ALA A 93 -7.81 2.20 -15.27
CA ALA A 93 -6.61 1.68 -14.63
C ALA A 93 -5.33 2.23 -15.27
N THR A 94 -5.33 2.47 -16.58
CA THR A 94 -4.24 3.14 -17.28
C THR A 94 -4.09 4.58 -16.79
N ALA A 95 -5.19 5.31 -16.66
CA ALA A 95 -5.19 6.67 -16.11
C ALA A 95 -4.64 6.73 -14.67
N ILE A 96 -4.85 5.69 -13.84
CA ILE A 96 -4.21 5.60 -12.51
C ILE A 96 -2.71 5.37 -12.64
N GLY A 97 -2.26 4.63 -13.65
CA GLY A 97 -0.83 4.42 -13.93
C GLY A 97 -0.11 5.74 -14.17
N GLU A 98 -0.74 6.64 -14.92
CA GLU A 98 -0.23 7.99 -15.16
C GLU A 98 -0.27 8.87 -13.91
N LYS A 99 -1.22 8.62 -12.99
CA LYS A 99 -1.43 9.36 -11.73
C LYS A 99 -0.84 8.67 -10.49
N LEU A 100 0.30 8.02 -10.63
CA LEU A 100 1.01 7.42 -9.50
C LEU A 100 1.54 8.47 -8.51
N LEU A 101 1.93 9.62 -9.00
CA LEU A 101 2.29 10.77 -8.18
C LEU A 101 1.05 11.66 -7.94
N TRP A 102 1.09 12.44 -6.88
CA TRP A 102 0.09 13.47 -6.65
C TRP A 102 0.39 14.69 -7.51
N PRO A 103 -0.64 15.47 -7.94
CA PRO A 103 -0.37 16.71 -8.64
C PRO A 103 0.40 17.68 -7.75
N ILE A 104 1.30 18.44 -8.35
CA ILE A 104 1.87 19.62 -7.70
C ILE A 104 0.74 20.66 -7.61
N PRO A 105 0.41 21.17 -6.41
CA PRO A 105 -0.64 22.18 -6.29
C PRO A 105 -0.34 23.40 -7.15
N GLN A 106 -1.35 23.93 -7.87
CA GLN A 106 -1.17 25.10 -8.72
C GLN A 106 -0.55 26.28 -7.96
N ALA A 107 -1.00 26.52 -6.72
CA ALA A 107 -0.44 27.56 -5.87
C ALA A 107 1.07 27.41 -5.59
N ALA A 108 1.60 26.18 -5.60
CA ALA A 108 3.04 25.95 -5.44
C ALA A 108 3.81 26.27 -6.72
N ILE A 109 3.23 26.01 -7.88
CA ILE A 109 3.79 26.38 -9.19
C ILE A 109 3.78 27.91 -9.30
N ASP A 110 2.65 28.55 -9.02
CA ASP A 110 2.50 30.00 -9.15
C ASP A 110 3.40 30.79 -8.18
N ALA A 111 3.74 30.21 -7.04
CA ALA A 111 4.59 30.84 -6.03
C ALA A 111 6.09 30.62 -6.25
N ASN A 112 6.49 29.78 -7.20
CA ASN A 112 7.89 29.44 -7.44
C ASN A 112 8.31 29.80 -8.87
N GLU A 113 9.13 30.83 -9.01
CA GLU A 113 9.63 31.31 -10.32
C GLU A 113 10.41 30.25 -11.12
N GLN A 114 10.87 29.16 -10.48
CA GLN A 114 11.61 28.07 -11.11
C GLN A 114 10.72 26.90 -11.55
N LEU A 115 9.42 26.92 -11.21
CA LEU A 115 8.46 25.89 -11.61
C LEU A 115 7.53 26.42 -12.72
N THR A 116 7.22 25.52 -13.64
CA THR A 116 6.28 25.77 -14.73
C THR A 116 5.25 24.63 -14.78
N MET A 117 4.23 24.77 -15.63
CA MET A 117 3.28 23.66 -15.85
C MET A 117 3.93 22.42 -16.49
N GLU A 118 5.12 22.57 -17.10
CA GLU A 118 5.87 21.44 -17.66
C GLU A 118 6.48 20.54 -16.56
N ASP A 119 6.66 21.08 -15.35
CA ASP A 119 7.16 20.35 -14.20
C ASP A 119 6.07 19.54 -13.48
N GLN A 120 4.82 19.64 -13.94
CA GLN A 120 3.69 18.92 -13.36
C GLN A 120 3.87 17.40 -13.51
N ASN A 121 3.45 16.66 -12.49
CA ASN A 121 3.48 15.21 -12.54
C ASN A 121 2.57 14.67 -13.66
N PRO A 122 2.96 13.55 -14.33
CA PRO A 122 2.21 12.98 -15.43
C PRO A 122 0.73 12.74 -15.11
N GLY A 123 -0.14 13.05 -16.07
CA GLY A 123 -1.58 12.82 -15.95
C GLY A 123 -2.40 14.00 -15.39
N TYR A 124 -1.77 15.15 -15.17
CA TYR A 124 -2.44 16.35 -14.68
C TYR A 124 -2.22 17.57 -15.58
#